data_20c3e6eb0b90fc252dc0d2c11449e545
#
_entry.id   20c3e6eb0b90fc252dc0d2c11449e545
#
_cell.length_a   1.000
_cell.length_b   1.000
_cell.length_c   1.000
_cell.angle_alpha   90.00
_cell.angle_beta   90.00
_cell.angle_gamma   90.00
#
_symmetry.space_group_name_H-M   'P 1'
#
loop_
_entity.id
_entity.type
_entity.pdbx_description
1 polymer ?
#
loop_
_entity_poly.entity_id
_entity_poly.type
_entity_poly.pdbx_seq_one_letter_code
_entity_poly.pdbx_strand_id
1 'polypeptide(L)'
;MEEVIKSFKGFKKDMTCKGFQYEEGKEYEEDKAVACECGFHACEYPLDVFSYYNPAESVFHEVEQSGDLSRKNDDSKVSSTKIKIGASINIAGLVKAAIEYTTKRVKK
;
A
#
# COMPACT_ATOMS: atom_id res chain seq x y z
N MET A 1 -11.28 -1.40 -18.97
CA MET A 1 -10.23 -0.59 -18.30
C MET A 1 -9.89 -1.16 -16.96
N GLU A 2 -8.61 -1.12 -16.63
CA GLU A 2 -8.12 -1.65 -15.37
C GLU A 2 -8.35 -0.64 -14.27
N GLU A 3 -8.85 -1.09 -13.13
CA GLU A 3 -8.98 -0.24 -11.95
C GLU A 3 -7.59 0.01 -11.36
N VAL A 4 -7.29 1.26 -11.03
CA VAL A 4 -6.06 1.63 -10.34
C VAL A 4 -6.44 2.27 -9.02
N ILE A 5 -5.92 1.74 -7.91
CA ILE A 5 -6.21 2.30 -6.61
C ILE A 5 -4.94 2.86 -5.99
N LYS A 6 -5.09 3.95 -5.25
CA LYS A 6 -4.01 4.55 -4.49
C LYS A 6 -4.01 3.94 -3.10
N SER A 7 -2.84 3.46 -2.68
CA SER A 7 -2.72 2.86 -1.37
C SER A 7 -1.33 3.18 -0.80
N PHE A 8 -1.03 2.62 0.37
CA PHE A 8 0.18 2.97 1.13
C PHE A 8 0.83 1.68 1.61
N LYS A 9 2.15 1.64 1.54
CA LYS A 9 2.89 0.42 1.85
C LYS A 9 4.15 0.76 2.62
N GLY A 10 4.49 -0.10 3.59
CA GLY A 10 5.73 0.00 4.32
C GLY A 10 6.78 -0.96 3.79
N PHE A 11 8.03 -0.61 3.99
CA PHE A 11 9.18 -1.41 3.58
C PHE A 11 10.24 -1.28 4.65
N LYS A 12 11.15 -2.25 4.73
CA LYS A 12 12.37 -2.07 5.51
C LYS A 12 13.16 -0.90 4.92
N LYS A 13 14.08 -0.34 5.70
CA LYS A 13 14.82 0.85 5.26
C LYS A 13 15.63 0.62 3.98
N ASP A 14 15.97 -0.63 3.68
CA ASP A 14 16.66 -0.97 2.43
C ASP A 14 15.68 -1.21 1.28
N MET A 15 14.41 -0.90 1.46
CA MET A 15 13.35 -1.07 0.47
C MET A 15 13.02 -2.52 0.17
N THR A 16 13.29 -3.44 1.11
CA THR A 16 12.81 -4.81 0.97
C THR A 16 11.52 -5.01 1.74
N CYS A 17 10.71 -5.95 1.29
CA CYS A 17 9.52 -6.38 2.00
C CYS A 17 9.38 -7.87 1.75
N LYS A 18 9.42 -8.65 2.83
CA LYS A 18 9.36 -10.12 2.75
C LYS A 18 10.40 -10.69 1.80
N GLY A 19 11.60 -10.13 1.84
CA GLY A 19 12.72 -10.62 1.03
C GLY A 19 12.74 -10.14 -0.41
N PHE A 20 11.74 -9.39 -0.85
CA PHE A 20 11.68 -8.86 -2.20
C PHE A 20 12.19 -7.42 -2.22
N GLN A 21 13.05 -7.10 -3.19
CA GLN A 21 13.65 -5.77 -3.32
C GLN A 21 12.79 -4.87 -4.20
N TYR A 22 12.38 -3.72 -3.65
CA TYR A 22 11.60 -2.73 -4.39
C TYR A 22 12.43 -1.49 -4.65
N GLU A 23 12.00 -0.68 -5.64
CA GLU A 23 12.62 0.61 -5.95
C GLU A 23 11.55 1.62 -6.26
N GLU A 24 11.75 2.84 -5.79
CA GLU A 24 10.83 3.93 -6.10
C GLU A 24 10.77 4.16 -7.61
N GLY A 25 9.57 4.37 -8.13
CA GLY A 25 9.34 4.63 -9.54
C GLY A 25 9.19 3.39 -10.40
N LYS A 26 9.39 2.21 -9.84
CA LYS A 26 9.31 0.98 -10.63
C LYS A 26 7.96 0.27 -10.44
N GLU A 27 7.62 -0.53 -11.44
CA GLU A 27 6.41 -1.34 -11.44
C GLU A 27 6.78 -2.82 -11.36
N TYR A 28 5.90 -3.59 -10.71
CA TYR A 28 6.11 -5.02 -10.51
C TYR A 28 4.81 -5.75 -10.78
N GLU A 29 4.92 -7.00 -11.21
CA GLU A 29 3.74 -7.81 -11.53
C GLU A 29 3.94 -9.24 -11.05
N GLU A 30 2.85 -9.84 -10.54
CA GLU A 30 2.79 -11.25 -10.16
C GLU A 30 1.58 -11.90 -10.82
N ASP A 31 1.57 -13.23 -10.84
CA ASP A 31 0.49 -13.97 -11.50
C ASP A 31 -0.81 -13.96 -10.73
N LYS A 32 -0.76 -13.83 -9.41
CA LYS A 32 -1.91 -14.11 -8.56
C LYS A 32 -1.93 -13.21 -7.34
N ALA A 33 -3.12 -12.77 -6.96
CA ALA A 33 -3.30 -11.97 -5.74
C ALA A 33 -4.45 -12.54 -4.94
N VAL A 34 -4.15 -12.93 -3.69
CA VAL A 34 -5.16 -13.37 -2.72
C VAL A 34 -4.85 -12.69 -1.40
N ALA A 35 -5.81 -11.94 -0.87
CA ALA A 35 -5.60 -11.13 0.34
C ALA A 35 -5.02 -11.99 1.46
N CYS A 36 -3.93 -11.49 2.08
CA CYS A 36 -3.20 -12.14 3.17
C CYS A 36 -2.42 -13.39 2.76
N GLU A 37 -2.39 -13.75 1.48
CA GLU A 37 -1.68 -14.96 1.02
C GLU A 37 -0.60 -14.64 0.00
N CYS A 38 -0.93 -13.99 -1.09
CA CYS A 38 0.04 -13.71 -2.13
C CYS A 38 -0.33 -12.41 -2.86
N GLY A 39 0.58 -11.95 -3.73
CA GLY A 39 0.43 -10.69 -4.42
C GLY A 39 1.09 -9.56 -3.66
N PHE A 40 0.93 -8.36 -4.18
CA PHE A 40 1.49 -7.15 -3.55
C PHE A 40 0.46 -6.56 -2.61
N HIS A 41 0.82 -6.43 -1.33
CA HIS A 41 -0.10 -5.95 -0.29
C HIS A 41 0.17 -4.50 0.07
N ALA A 42 -0.88 -3.71 0.18
CA ALA A 42 -0.82 -2.33 0.63
C ALA A 42 -2.15 -1.95 1.26
N CYS A 43 -2.22 -0.81 1.92
CA CYS A 43 -3.42 -0.39 2.65
C CYS A 43 -3.99 0.88 2.02
N GLU A 44 -5.30 0.86 1.75
CA GLU A 44 -5.97 2.05 1.23
C GLU A 44 -6.08 3.14 2.30
N TYR A 45 -6.36 2.76 3.55
CA TYR A 45 -6.34 3.74 4.64
C TYR A 45 -4.92 3.88 5.15
N PRO A 46 -4.34 5.08 5.08
CA PRO A 46 -2.89 5.23 5.32
C PRO A 46 -2.40 4.73 6.67
N LEU A 47 -3.17 4.93 7.75
CA LEU A 47 -2.71 4.56 9.08
C LEU A 47 -2.75 3.06 9.34
N ASP A 48 -3.43 2.28 8.50
CA ASP A 48 -3.43 0.83 8.65
C ASP A 48 -2.05 0.22 8.40
N VAL A 49 -1.14 0.95 7.75
CA VAL A 49 0.23 0.46 7.55
C VAL A 49 0.94 0.19 8.88
N PHE A 50 0.56 0.92 9.93
CA PHE A 50 1.21 0.74 11.24
C PHE A 50 0.83 -0.58 11.92
N SER A 51 -0.20 -1.26 11.43
CA SER A 51 -0.53 -2.61 11.90
C SER A 51 0.45 -3.65 11.39
N TYR A 52 1.19 -3.33 10.33
CA TYR A 52 2.07 -4.28 9.66
C TYR A 52 3.53 -3.87 9.68
N TYR A 53 3.82 -2.59 9.90
CA TYR A 53 5.19 -2.05 9.80
C TYR A 53 5.47 -1.14 10.97
N ASN A 54 6.57 -1.41 11.68
CA ASN A 54 7.00 -0.57 12.81
C ASN A 54 7.51 0.77 12.26
N PRO A 55 6.89 1.90 12.64
CA PRO A 55 7.30 3.20 12.10
C PRO A 55 8.75 3.55 12.38
N ALA A 56 9.32 3.05 13.48
CA ALA A 56 10.71 3.34 13.83
C ALA A 56 11.71 2.62 12.93
N GLU A 57 11.28 1.54 12.26
CA GLU A 57 12.18 0.68 11.50
C GLU A 57 11.80 0.60 10.02
N SER A 58 10.84 1.39 9.59
CA SER A 58 10.28 1.27 8.25
C SER A 58 10.31 2.58 7.51
N VAL A 59 10.25 2.49 6.19
CA VAL A 59 9.96 3.63 5.31
C VAL A 59 8.63 3.35 4.62
N PHE A 60 7.93 4.41 4.25
CA PHE A 60 6.60 4.29 3.67
C PHE A 60 6.54 5.00 2.32
N HIS A 61 5.74 4.45 1.42
CA HIS A 61 5.54 5.02 0.09
C HIS A 61 4.07 4.98 -0.27
N GLU A 62 3.65 5.99 -1.04
CA GLU A 62 2.40 5.90 -1.78
C GLU A 62 2.63 4.90 -2.91
N VAL A 63 1.64 4.07 -3.18
CA VAL A 63 1.74 3.10 -4.26
C VAL A 63 0.44 3.10 -5.05
N GLU A 64 0.51 2.61 -6.29
CA GLU A 64 -0.66 2.37 -7.11
C GLU A 64 -0.77 0.87 -7.32
N GLN A 65 -1.94 0.32 -7.05
CA GLN A 65 -2.21 -1.10 -7.22
C GLN A 65 -3.24 -1.28 -8.34
N SER A 66 -3.03 -2.32 -9.14
CA SER A 66 -3.92 -2.60 -10.25
C SER A 66 -3.85 -4.08 -10.61
N GLY A 67 -4.48 -4.45 -11.73
CA GLY A 67 -4.59 -5.84 -12.11
C GLY A 67 -5.70 -6.51 -11.32
N ASP A 68 -5.49 -7.74 -10.90
CA ASP A 68 -6.44 -8.43 -10.05
C ASP A 68 -6.28 -7.93 -8.62
N LEU A 69 -7.39 -7.57 -7.99
CA LEU A 69 -7.40 -7.01 -6.64
C LEU A 69 -8.15 -7.95 -5.72
N SER A 70 -7.61 -8.17 -4.52
CA SER A 70 -8.22 -9.06 -3.53
C SER A 70 -8.25 -8.37 -2.17
N ARG A 71 -9.41 -8.33 -1.53
CA ARG A 71 -9.62 -7.68 -0.25
C ARG A 71 -10.23 -8.64 0.75
N LYS A 72 -9.92 -8.39 2.04
CA LYS A 72 -10.68 -8.97 3.15
C LYS A 72 -11.36 -7.83 3.90
N ASN A 73 -12.34 -8.18 4.72
CA ASN A 73 -13.20 -7.17 5.35
C ASN A 73 -12.70 -6.70 6.71
N ASP A 74 -11.51 -7.10 7.14
CA ASP A 74 -11.02 -6.77 8.46
C ASP A 74 -10.27 -5.41 8.53
N ASP A 75 -9.71 -4.96 7.42
CA ASP A 75 -9.09 -3.64 7.35
C ASP A 75 -9.01 -3.20 5.88
N SER A 76 -8.18 -2.21 5.59
CA SER A 76 -8.08 -1.65 4.24
C SER A 76 -7.00 -2.31 3.39
N LYS A 77 -6.43 -3.42 3.86
CA LYS A 77 -5.36 -4.09 3.12
C LYS A 77 -5.88 -4.71 1.83
N VAL A 78 -5.16 -4.48 0.74
CA VAL A 78 -5.50 -4.99 -0.59
C VAL A 78 -4.30 -5.72 -1.14
N SER A 79 -4.54 -6.89 -1.75
CA SER A 79 -3.52 -7.60 -2.51
C SER A 79 -3.77 -7.38 -3.99
N SER A 80 -2.70 -7.17 -4.76
CA SER A 80 -2.83 -6.93 -6.20
C SER A 80 -1.78 -7.71 -6.98
N THR A 81 -2.06 -7.93 -8.27
CA THR A 81 -1.08 -8.55 -9.15
C THR A 81 -0.11 -7.53 -9.72
N LYS A 82 -0.45 -6.24 -9.67
CA LYS A 82 0.45 -5.18 -10.15
C LYS A 82 0.59 -4.10 -9.09
N ILE A 83 1.80 -3.54 -8.99
CA ILE A 83 2.06 -2.44 -8.07
C ILE A 83 3.10 -1.51 -8.69
N LYS A 84 2.88 -0.21 -8.53
CA LYS A 84 3.86 0.81 -8.89
C LYS A 84 4.25 1.56 -7.62
N ILE A 85 5.55 1.64 -7.36
CA ILE A 85 6.06 2.28 -6.15
C ILE A 85 6.20 3.77 -6.41
N GLY A 86 5.43 4.57 -5.71
CA GLY A 86 5.45 6.02 -5.85
C GLY A 86 6.36 6.71 -4.86
N ALA A 87 6.05 7.96 -4.57
CA ALA A 87 6.89 8.81 -3.73
C ALA A 87 6.91 8.34 -2.27
N SER A 88 8.04 8.58 -1.60
CA SER A 88 8.11 8.31 -0.16
C SER A 88 7.22 9.29 0.59
N ILE A 89 6.73 8.85 1.73
CA ILE A 89 5.82 9.64 2.56
C ILE A 89 6.19 9.40 4.02
N ASN A 90 6.31 10.48 4.79
CA ASN A 90 6.65 10.36 6.21
C ASN A 90 5.38 10.23 7.06
N ILE A 91 5.57 10.10 8.39
CA ILE A 91 4.43 9.91 9.30
C ILE A 91 3.47 11.09 9.21
N ALA A 92 3.97 12.32 9.18
CA ALA A 92 3.09 13.49 9.05
C ALA A 92 2.28 13.45 7.76
N GLY A 93 2.89 13.01 6.67
CA GLY A 93 2.20 12.85 5.40
C GLY A 93 1.14 11.76 5.45
N LEU A 94 1.42 10.65 6.14
CA LEU A 94 0.44 9.59 6.32
C LEU A 94 -0.77 10.06 7.11
N VAL A 95 -0.54 10.86 8.16
CA VAL A 95 -1.65 11.42 8.94
C VAL A 95 -2.49 12.34 8.08
N LYS A 96 -1.86 13.21 7.31
CA LYS A 96 -2.58 14.10 6.39
C LYS A 96 -3.40 13.32 5.37
N ALA A 97 -2.80 12.28 4.80
CA ALA A 97 -3.50 11.42 3.83
C ALA A 97 -4.68 10.70 4.48
N ALA A 98 -4.55 10.29 5.74
CA ALA A 98 -5.63 9.63 6.48
C ALA A 98 -6.81 10.59 6.69
N ILE A 99 -6.52 11.85 6.99
CA ILE A 99 -7.55 12.86 7.15
C ILE A 99 -8.29 13.05 5.82
N GLU A 100 -7.55 13.16 4.73
CA GLU A 100 -8.16 13.30 3.40
C GLU A 100 -9.01 12.10 3.03
N TYR A 101 -8.53 10.92 3.32
CA TYR A 101 -9.26 9.68 3.07
C TYR A 101 -10.61 9.67 3.81
N THR A 102 -10.57 10.01 5.09
CA THR A 102 -11.76 10.03 5.93
C THR A 102 -12.74 11.11 5.46
N THR A 103 -12.23 12.30 5.15
CA THR A 103 -13.07 13.41 4.69
C THR A 103 -13.80 13.06 3.41
N LYS A 104 -13.13 12.42 2.47
CA LYS A 104 -13.76 12.02 1.21
C LYS A 104 -14.89 11.01 1.43
N ARG A 105 -14.75 10.14 2.42
CA ARG A 105 -15.73 9.09 2.64
C ARG A 105 -16.98 9.55 3.36
N VAL A 106 -16.86 10.57 4.19
CA VAL A 106 -18.04 11.11 4.91
C VAL A 106 -18.72 12.23 4.14
N LYS A 107 -18.07 12.76 3.14
CA LYS A 107 -18.63 13.86 2.36
C LYS A 107 -19.70 13.34 1.41
N LYS A 108 -20.82 14.02 1.41
CA LYS A 108 -21.94 13.69 0.52
C LYS A 108 -22.11 14.71 -0.56
#